data_ad15fc24f0ae4c2cc8aa5ef80a14c7ca
#
_entry.id   ad15fc24f0ae4c2cc8aa5ef80a14c7ca
#
_cell.length_a   1.000
_cell.length_b   1.000
_cell.length_c   1.000
_cell.angle_alpha   90.00
_cell.angle_beta   90.00
_cell.angle_gamma   90.00
#
_symmetry.space_group_name_H-M   'P 1'
#
loop_
_entity.id
_entity.type
_entity.pdbx_description
1 polymer ?
#
loop_
_entity_poly.entity_id
_entity_poly.type
_entity_poly.pdbx_seq_one_letter_code
_entity_poly.pdbx_strand_id
1 'polypeptide(L)'
;MRQERPIIILVVVSGLLFLIHQYVQLVIQLNIAFLDNYLDPVVLMPLILYALLWERRLILRNRNSVLSYTDILGYFLIMVLIGEVLFPVISNTFTADYWDIPAYAFGTLSYVLARKVSKVRKLKDYKSLPREYLENK
;
A
#
# COMPACT_ATOMS: atom_id res chain seq x y z
N MET A 1 6.84 6.28 -15.92
CA MET A 1 5.53 6.69 -15.37
C MET A 1 4.33 5.86 -15.86
N ARG A 2 4.22 5.52 -17.16
CA ARG A 2 3.06 4.76 -17.70
C ARG A 2 2.89 3.36 -17.06
N GLN A 3 3.98 2.76 -16.60
CA GLN A 3 4.04 1.37 -16.11
C GLN A 3 3.60 1.20 -14.63
N GLU A 4 3.59 2.27 -13.84
CA GLU A 4 3.22 2.23 -12.41
C GLU A 4 1.77 2.70 -12.15
N ARG A 5 1.02 2.99 -13.22
CA ARG A 5 -0.36 3.47 -13.11
C ARG A 5 -1.24 2.67 -12.14
N PRO A 6 -1.22 1.30 -12.13
CA PRO A 6 -2.06 0.56 -11.19
C PRO A 6 -1.73 0.82 -9.72
N ILE A 7 -0.43 0.94 -9.40
CA ILE A 7 0.00 1.26 -8.03
C ILE A 7 -0.39 2.70 -7.67
N ILE A 8 -0.17 3.64 -8.58
CA ILE A 8 -0.51 5.07 -8.36
C ILE A 8 -2.02 5.22 -8.17
N ILE A 9 -2.84 4.57 -9.01
CA ILE A 9 -4.30 4.60 -8.87
C ILE A 9 -4.71 4.04 -7.51
N LEU A 10 -4.18 2.89 -7.10
CA LEU A 10 -4.46 2.30 -5.79
C LEU A 10 -4.13 3.28 -4.67
N VAL A 11 -2.94 3.89 -4.70
CA VAL A 11 -2.48 4.84 -3.67
C VAL A 11 -3.37 6.09 -3.62
N VAL A 12 -3.72 6.65 -4.78
CA VAL A 12 -4.61 7.82 -4.85
C VAL A 12 -5.99 7.47 -4.30
N VAL A 13 -6.57 6.33 -4.70
CA VAL A 13 -7.87 5.87 -4.19
C VAL A 13 -7.81 5.62 -2.69
N SER A 14 -6.77 4.94 -2.19
CA SER A 14 -6.58 4.73 -0.75
C SER A 14 -6.44 6.03 0.01
N GLY A 15 -5.68 6.99 -0.50
CA GLY A 15 -5.52 8.31 0.11
C GLY A 15 -6.84 9.10 0.15
N LEU A 16 -7.62 9.08 -0.93
CA LEU A 16 -8.94 9.73 -0.96
C LEU A 16 -9.91 9.07 0.02
N LEU A 17 -9.96 7.74 0.07
CA LEU A 17 -10.82 7.02 1.02
C LEU A 17 -10.42 7.33 2.46
N PHE A 18 -9.13 7.37 2.77
CA PHE A 18 -8.65 7.76 4.09
C PHE A 18 -9.09 9.18 4.46
N LEU A 19 -8.88 10.16 3.57
CA LEU A 19 -9.28 11.55 3.83
C LEU A 19 -10.80 11.72 3.99
N ILE A 20 -11.60 11.05 3.16
CA ILE A 20 -13.06 11.07 3.26
C ILE A 20 -13.49 10.45 4.59
N HIS A 21 -12.90 9.31 4.98
CA HIS A 21 -13.23 8.65 6.24
C HIS A 21 -12.91 9.53 7.45
N GLN A 22 -11.71 10.14 7.47
CA GLN A 22 -11.33 11.08 8.52
C GLN A 22 -12.25 12.30 8.58
N TYR A 23 -12.67 12.82 7.43
CA TYR A 23 -13.65 13.92 7.38
C TYR A 23 -15.00 13.51 7.95
N VAL A 24 -15.51 12.34 7.61
CA VAL A 24 -16.78 11.79 8.13
C VAL A 24 -16.72 11.60 9.64
N GLN A 25 -15.63 11.04 10.17
CA GLN A 25 -15.46 10.85 11.61
C GLN A 25 -15.33 12.16 12.38
N LEU A 26 -14.46 13.07 11.91
CA LEU A 26 -14.10 14.27 12.68
C LEU A 26 -15.10 15.42 12.52
N VAL A 27 -15.69 15.58 11.33
CA VAL A 27 -16.55 16.73 11.00
C VAL A 27 -18.02 16.36 11.08
N ILE A 28 -18.41 15.23 10.47
CA ILE A 28 -19.83 14.79 10.45
C ILE A 28 -20.18 14.05 11.74
N GLN A 29 -19.16 13.51 12.47
CA GLN A 29 -19.31 12.70 13.69
C GLN A 29 -20.23 11.48 13.49
N LEU A 30 -20.24 10.95 12.26
CA LEU A 30 -20.96 9.74 11.91
C LEU A 30 -20.06 8.53 12.17
N ASN A 31 -20.37 7.74 13.18
CA ASN A 31 -19.64 6.53 13.53
C ASN A 31 -20.28 5.32 12.83
N ILE A 32 -19.54 4.71 11.91
CA ILE A 32 -19.89 3.44 11.26
C ILE A 32 -18.88 2.41 11.73
N ALA A 33 -19.22 1.67 12.79
CA ALA A 33 -18.32 0.80 13.53
C ALA A 33 -17.45 -0.10 12.64
N PHE A 34 -17.98 -0.64 11.54
CA PHE A 34 -17.22 -1.47 10.61
C PHE A 34 -16.16 -0.68 9.83
N LEU A 35 -16.50 0.52 9.35
CA LEU A 35 -15.56 1.37 8.61
C LEU A 35 -14.52 1.95 9.56
N ASP A 36 -14.95 2.39 10.74
CA ASP A 36 -14.08 2.99 11.74
C ASP A 36 -13.00 2.01 12.22
N ASN A 37 -13.33 0.72 12.30
CA ASN A 37 -12.40 -0.28 12.76
C ASN A 37 -11.47 -0.83 11.66
N TYR A 38 -11.98 -1.06 10.43
CA TYR A 38 -11.25 -1.84 9.44
C TYR A 38 -10.80 -1.09 8.19
N LEU A 39 -11.41 0.07 7.89
CA LEU A 39 -11.05 0.81 6.68
C LEU A 39 -9.63 1.39 6.77
N ASP A 40 -9.28 1.96 7.93
CA ASP A 40 -8.00 2.61 8.14
C ASP A 40 -6.82 1.64 7.93
N PRO A 41 -6.76 0.43 8.52
CA PRO A 41 -5.71 -0.54 8.23
C PRO A 41 -5.63 -0.95 6.75
N VAL A 42 -6.78 -1.11 6.07
CA VAL A 42 -6.84 -1.50 4.66
C VAL A 42 -6.23 -0.43 3.76
N VAL A 43 -6.61 0.84 3.94
CA VAL A 43 -6.15 1.95 3.09
C VAL A 43 -4.75 2.42 3.45
N LEU A 44 -4.35 2.27 4.71
CA LEU A 44 -3.05 2.69 5.21
C LEU A 44 -1.90 1.85 4.62
N MET A 45 -2.10 0.53 4.48
CA MET A 45 -1.04 -0.37 3.97
C MET A 45 -0.53 -0.02 2.57
N PRO A 46 -1.38 0.21 1.55
CA PRO A 46 -0.91 0.67 0.24
C PRO A 46 -0.15 2.01 0.29
N LEU A 47 -0.58 2.94 1.15
CA LEU A 47 0.08 4.24 1.32
C LEU A 47 1.47 4.08 1.89
N ILE A 48 1.61 3.31 2.98
CA ILE A 48 2.89 3.05 3.63
C ILE A 48 3.84 2.31 2.70
N LEU A 49 3.40 1.22 2.06
CA LEU A 49 4.24 0.44 1.15
C LEU A 49 4.71 1.29 -0.05
N TYR A 50 3.89 2.22 -0.52
CA TYR A 50 4.30 3.14 -1.58
C TYR A 50 5.29 4.20 -1.08
N ALA A 51 5.10 4.73 0.13
CA ALA A 51 6.06 5.65 0.76
C ALA A 51 7.43 4.99 0.96
N LEU A 52 7.45 3.75 1.45
CA LEU A 52 8.67 2.96 1.62
C LEU A 52 9.34 2.61 0.29
N LEU A 53 8.55 2.38 -0.77
CA LEU A 53 9.11 2.24 -2.12
C LEU A 53 9.80 3.53 -2.58
N TRP A 54 9.22 4.69 -2.31
CA TRP A 54 9.80 5.98 -2.62
C TRP A 54 11.07 6.24 -1.83
N GLU A 55 11.05 5.99 -0.52
CA GLU A 55 12.22 6.07 0.36
C GLU A 55 13.37 5.21 -0.18
N ARG A 56 13.09 3.94 -0.49
CA ARG A 56 14.09 3.03 -1.08
C ARG A 56 14.68 3.57 -2.38
N ARG A 57 13.86 4.14 -3.24
CA ARG A 57 14.32 4.73 -4.51
C ARG A 57 15.21 5.94 -4.31
N LEU A 58 14.93 6.76 -3.30
CA LEU A 58 15.73 7.90 -2.94
C LEU A 58 17.09 7.47 -2.39
N ILE A 59 17.10 6.52 -1.45
CA ILE A 59 18.34 6.01 -0.82
C ILE A 59 19.24 5.34 -1.87
N LEU A 60 18.68 4.46 -2.69
CA LEU A 60 19.45 3.74 -3.71
C LEU A 60 19.70 4.58 -4.98
N ARG A 61 19.17 5.79 -5.06
CA ARG A 61 19.21 6.65 -6.25
C ARG A 61 18.80 5.93 -7.55
N ASN A 62 17.95 4.89 -7.42
CA ASN A 62 17.52 4.05 -8.52
C ASN A 62 15.98 4.04 -8.62
N ARG A 63 15.46 4.75 -9.62
CA ARG A 63 14.00 4.85 -9.88
C ARG A 63 13.34 3.52 -10.27
N ASN A 64 14.12 2.54 -10.71
CA ASN A 64 13.62 1.22 -11.09
C ASN A 64 13.57 0.24 -9.90
N SER A 65 14.03 0.65 -8.73
CA SER A 65 13.98 -0.17 -7.52
C SER A 65 12.53 -0.51 -7.17
N VAL A 66 12.35 -1.75 -6.70
CA VAL A 66 11.05 -2.29 -6.27
C VAL A 66 11.22 -2.95 -4.90
N LEU A 67 10.16 -2.95 -4.09
CA LEU A 67 10.17 -3.69 -2.84
C LEU A 67 10.22 -5.20 -3.13
N SER A 68 11.04 -5.98 -2.44
CA SER A 68 10.97 -7.44 -2.50
C SER A 68 9.72 -7.95 -1.79
N TYR A 69 9.35 -9.21 -1.97
CA TYR A 69 8.25 -9.79 -1.17
C TYR A 69 8.62 -9.91 0.30
N THR A 70 9.90 -10.12 0.61
CA THR A 70 10.43 -10.14 1.98
C THR A 70 10.31 -8.77 2.64
N ASP A 71 10.62 -7.69 1.90
CA ASP A 71 10.42 -6.31 2.41
C ASP A 71 8.94 -6.06 2.73
N ILE A 72 8.03 -6.42 1.80
CA ILE A 72 6.59 -6.23 1.99
C ILE A 72 6.08 -7.01 3.21
N LEU A 73 6.52 -8.26 3.37
CA LEU A 73 6.17 -9.07 4.54
C LEU A 73 6.74 -8.47 5.83
N GLY A 74 7.99 -8.03 5.81
CA GLY A 74 8.61 -7.38 6.96
C GLY A 74 7.86 -6.13 7.40
N TYR A 75 7.49 -5.25 6.47
CA TYR A 75 6.70 -4.05 6.78
C TYR A 75 5.29 -4.38 7.25
N PHE A 76 4.65 -5.40 6.67
CA PHE A 76 3.37 -5.91 7.18
C PHE A 76 3.47 -6.33 8.64
N LEU A 77 4.46 -7.14 9.00
CA LEU A 77 4.67 -7.59 10.37
C LEU A 77 4.97 -6.43 11.33
N ILE A 78 5.78 -5.46 10.89
CA ILE A 78 6.07 -4.26 11.68
C ILE A 78 4.78 -3.46 11.92
N MET A 79 3.92 -3.28 10.92
CA MET A 79 2.67 -2.53 11.08
C MET A 79 1.69 -3.25 12.01
N VAL A 80 1.57 -4.58 11.91
CA VAL A 80 0.79 -5.37 12.86
C VAL A 80 1.34 -5.21 14.28
N LEU A 81 2.66 -5.29 14.48
CA LEU A 81 3.27 -5.12 15.79
C LEU A 81 3.01 -3.72 16.37
N ILE A 82 3.12 -2.68 15.54
CA ILE A 82 2.84 -1.31 15.97
C ILE A 82 1.35 -1.15 16.34
N GLY A 83 0.43 -1.61 15.51
CA GLY A 83 -1.00 -1.47 15.73
C GLY A 83 -1.50 -2.27 16.94
N GLU A 84 -1.12 -3.56 17.00
CA GLU A 84 -1.69 -4.49 17.97
C GLU A 84 -0.93 -4.55 19.31
N VAL A 85 0.34 -4.15 19.35
CA VAL A 85 1.15 -4.22 20.55
C VAL A 85 1.55 -2.84 21.04
N LEU A 86 2.16 -2.03 20.18
CA LEU A 86 2.76 -0.77 20.60
C LEU A 86 1.69 0.28 20.96
N PHE A 87 0.68 0.48 20.13
CA PHE A 87 -0.36 1.49 20.39
C PHE A 87 -1.19 1.17 21.64
N PRO A 88 -1.68 -0.05 21.89
CA PRO A 88 -2.37 -0.37 23.12
C PRO A 88 -1.52 -0.21 24.38
N VAL A 89 -0.20 -0.44 24.29
CA VAL A 89 0.72 -0.23 25.43
C VAL A 89 0.93 1.27 25.73
N ILE A 90 0.96 2.11 24.69
CA ILE A 90 1.22 3.55 24.85
C ILE A 90 -0.04 4.31 25.30
N SER A 91 -1.22 3.90 24.84
CA SER A 91 -2.46 4.61 25.09
C SER A 91 -3.63 3.66 25.29
N ASN A 92 -4.35 3.84 26.39
CA ASN A 92 -5.58 3.10 26.70
C ASN A 92 -6.75 3.40 25.72
N THR A 93 -6.59 4.36 24.84
CA THR A 93 -7.56 4.70 23.80
C THR A 93 -7.56 3.67 22.67
N PHE A 94 -6.42 3.01 22.46
CA PHE A 94 -6.27 1.97 21.45
C PHE A 94 -6.46 0.60 22.08
N THR A 95 -7.35 -0.19 21.51
CA THR A 95 -7.58 -1.59 21.91
C THR A 95 -6.96 -2.51 20.87
N ALA A 96 -6.24 -3.54 21.32
CA ALA A 96 -5.77 -4.58 20.41
C ALA A 96 -6.99 -5.34 19.84
N ASP A 97 -7.13 -5.34 18.54
CA ASP A 97 -8.18 -6.09 17.83
C ASP A 97 -7.55 -7.01 16.79
N TYR A 98 -7.52 -8.30 17.07
CA TYR A 98 -6.97 -9.30 16.14
C TYR A 98 -7.62 -9.30 14.76
N TRP A 99 -8.81 -8.68 14.61
CA TRP A 99 -9.48 -8.51 13.32
C TRP A 99 -8.82 -7.43 12.44
N ASP A 100 -7.98 -6.57 13.00
CA ASP A 100 -7.18 -5.62 12.22
C ASP A 100 -6.11 -6.30 11.38
N ILE A 101 -5.62 -7.47 11.83
CA ILE A 101 -4.60 -8.24 11.08
C ILE A 101 -5.10 -8.65 9.68
N PRO A 102 -6.31 -9.24 9.51
CA PRO A 102 -6.92 -9.44 8.20
C PRO A 102 -7.04 -8.15 7.36
N ALA A 103 -7.37 -7.01 7.98
CA ALA A 103 -7.50 -5.73 7.29
C ALA A 103 -6.14 -5.24 6.75
N TYR A 104 -5.08 -5.29 7.56
CA TYR A 104 -3.70 -5.04 7.11
C TYR A 104 -3.28 -5.99 5.99
N ALA A 105 -3.63 -7.29 6.10
CA ALA A 105 -3.32 -8.30 5.09
C ALA A 105 -4.03 -7.98 3.76
N PHE A 106 -5.29 -7.56 3.80
CA PHE A 106 -6.05 -7.19 2.61
C PHE A 106 -5.46 -5.96 1.91
N GLY A 107 -5.10 -4.92 2.67
CA GLY A 107 -4.39 -3.74 2.15
C GLY A 107 -3.05 -4.10 1.52
N THR A 108 -2.26 -4.97 2.17
CA THR A 108 -0.98 -5.46 1.64
C THR A 108 -1.18 -6.26 0.34
N LEU A 109 -2.18 -7.14 0.30
CA LEU A 109 -2.51 -7.95 -0.87
C LEU A 109 -2.92 -7.08 -2.06
N SER A 110 -3.72 -6.03 -1.82
CA SER A 110 -4.12 -5.09 -2.87
C SER A 110 -2.90 -4.42 -3.53
N TYR A 111 -1.90 -4.02 -2.73
CA TYR A 111 -0.64 -3.49 -3.24
C TYR A 111 0.14 -4.52 -4.07
N VAL A 112 0.25 -5.76 -3.59
CA VAL A 112 0.93 -6.86 -4.30
C VAL A 112 0.25 -7.13 -5.64
N LEU A 113 -1.08 -7.14 -5.69
CA LEU A 113 -1.85 -7.33 -6.92
C LEU A 113 -1.63 -6.19 -7.92
N ALA A 114 -1.72 -4.93 -7.46
CA ALA A 114 -1.43 -3.76 -8.29
C ALA A 114 -0.02 -3.81 -8.89
N ARG A 115 0.97 -4.26 -8.09
CA ARG A 115 2.34 -4.48 -8.54
C ARG A 115 2.45 -5.58 -9.61
N LYS A 116 1.76 -6.72 -9.44
CA LYS A 116 1.72 -7.80 -10.44
C LYS A 116 1.15 -7.30 -11.77
N VAL A 117 0.06 -6.56 -11.72
CA VAL A 117 -0.56 -5.94 -12.92
C VAL A 117 0.42 -4.98 -13.61
N SER A 118 1.15 -4.16 -12.85
CA SER A 118 2.18 -3.28 -13.37
C SER A 118 3.30 -4.04 -14.10
N LYS A 119 3.75 -5.17 -13.52
CA LYS A 119 4.80 -6.02 -14.12
C LYS A 119 4.32 -6.68 -15.43
N VAL A 120 3.10 -7.20 -15.45
CA VAL A 120 2.52 -7.83 -16.66
C VAL A 120 2.38 -6.82 -17.79
N ARG A 121 1.93 -5.60 -17.51
CA ARG A 121 1.86 -4.51 -18.51
C ARG A 121 3.23 -4.19 -19.08
N LYS A 122 4.26 -4.09 -18.24
CA LYS A 122 5.64 -3.87 -18.68
C LYS A 122 6.13 -4.93 -19.67
N LEU A 123 5.83 -6.20 -19.41
CA LEU A 123 6.21 -7.31 -20.28
C LEU A 123 5.43 -7.29 -21.62
N LYS A 124 4.16 -6.91 -21.61
CA LYS A 124 3.36 -6.74 -22.82
C LYS A 124 3.90 -5.61 -23.71
N ASP A 125 4.15 -4.45 -23.11
CA ASP A 125 4.70 -3.29 -23.84
C ASP A 125 6.06 -3.64 -24.46
N TYR A 126 6.92 -4.38 -23.74
CA TYR A 126 8.21 -4.83 -24.28
C TYR A 126 8.06 -5.79 -25.46
N LYS A 127 7.11 -6.75 -25.39
CA LYS A 127 6.85 -7.72 -26.47
C LYS A 127 6.19 -7.08 -27.71
N SER A 128 5.54 -5.95 -27.59
CA SER A 128 4.89 -5.23 -28.69
C SER A 128 5.86 -4.31 -29.46
N LEU A 129 7.11 -4.17 -29.01
CA LEU A 129 8.12 -3.40 -29.74
C LEU A 129 8.56 -4.14 -31.00
N PRO A 130 8.74 -3.44 -32.13
CA PRO A 130 9.29 -4.02 -33.35
C PRO A 130 10.67 -4.66 -33.07
N ARG A 131 10.94 -5.81 -33.70
CA ARG A 131 12.21 -6.56 -33.50
C ARG A 131 13.46 -5.71 -33.75
N GLU A 132 13.38 -4.77 -34.64
CA GLU A 132 14.43 -3.82 -35.01
C GLU A 132 14.98 -3.00 -33.82
N TYR A 133 14.13 -2.73 -32.80
CA TYR A 133 14.52 -2.03 -31.57
C TYR A 133 15.15 -2.94 -30.51
N LEU A 134 15.05 -4.26 -30.69
CA LEU A 134 15.57 -5.24 -29.71
C LEU A 134 16.99 -5.71 -30.05
N GLU A 135 17.40 -5.58 -31.32
CA GLU A 135 18.73 -6.02 -31.81
C GLU A 135 19.82 -4.93 -31.69
N ASN A 136 19.44 -3.66 -31.49
CA ASN A 136 20.37 -2.53 -31.43
C ASN A 136 20.72 -2.08 -30.00
N LYS A 137 20.68 -2.97 -29.00
CA LYS A 137 21.11 -2.75 -27.63
C LYS A 137 22.05 -3.84 -27.16
#